data_9c04b3e766e9303576c2e5112065e382
#
_entry.id   9c04b3e766e9303576c2e5112065e382
#
_cell.length_a   1.000
_cell.length_b   1.000
_cell.length_c   1.000
_cell.angle_alpha   90.00
_cell.angle_beta   90.00
_cell.angle_gamma   90.00
#
_symmetry.space_group_name_H-M   'P 1'
#
loop_
_entity.id
_entity.type
_entity.pdbx_description
1 polymer ?
#
loop_
_entity_poly.entity_id
_entity_poly.type
_entity_poly.pdbx_seq_one_letter_code
_entity_poly.pdbx_strand_id
1 'polypeptide(L)'
;MAFTWRFGKTNLESKELKNAEKLIASKKFIEAIDALTQANKANPSTAIESRLVEIRHEAFFHQNFSSRFQQWPPTISERFAATDNIPEISTDQISADIIRDGVFSRGSIIIRGLLNSGDVQKLREGIELTYQHHDLALAGSSKEQTAPWFVPFQPTQRDADQELNRVWYREGGAELAADSPRGLFNLLECFERNKVIDLVTEYLGERPALSVRKTSLRKIPCDLNAENGWHQDGAFLGKGIRTMNLWIALTDCGVDAPSMDMVPRRLDYIVPTGTDGATFEWSVSKLKIDEACAGQPPAHLHFKAGDAIVFDEMNLHRTSTLPGMTKSRFAIEAWFFAPSCYPLDQLPILV
;
A
#
# COMPACT_ATOMS: atom_id res chain seq x y z
N MET A 1 -15.32 -40.93 9.21
CA MET A 1 -13.89 -40.55 9.34
C MET A 1 -13.63 -39.03 9.21
N ALA A 2 -14.54 -38.16 9.65
CA ALA A 2 -14.40 -36.68 9.50
C ALA A 2 -14.13 -35.94 10.84
N PHE A 3 -14.08 -36.66 11.96
CA PHE A 3 -14.00 -36.04 13.29
C PHE A 3 -12.56 -35.83 13.83
N THR A 4 -11.58 -36.55 13.32
CA THR A 4 -10.17 -36.48 13.80
C THR A 4 -9.37 -35.30 13.24
N TRP A 5 -9.78 -34.71 12.14
CA TRP A 5 -9.07 -33.60 11.50
C TRP A 5 -9.28 -32.24 12.18
N ARG A 6 -10.44 -32.01 12.78
CA ARG A 6 -10.73 -30.74 13.50
C ARG A 6 -9.97 -30.62 14.82
N PHE A 7 -9.82 -31.70 15.58
CA PHE A 7 -9.12 -31.69 16.87
C PHE A 7 -7.61 -31.49 16.73
N GLY A 8 -6.99 -31.95 15.65
CA GLY A 8 -5.57 -31.74 15.39
C GLY A 8 -5.22 -30.31 15.00
N LYS A 9 -6.06 -29.66 14.19
CA LYS A 9 -5.86 -28.25 13.75
C LYS A 9 -5.96 -27.27 14.91
N THR A 10 -6.99 -27.36 15.73
CA THR A 10 -7.21 -26.46 16.89
C THR A 10 -6.12 -26.58 17.96
N ASN A 11 -5.54 -27.77 18.16
CA ASN A 11 -4.44 -27.96 19.11
C ASN A 11 -3.12 -27.38 18.61
N LEU A 12 -2.78 -27.53 17.33
CA LEU A 12 -1.56 -26.98 16.73
C LEU A 12 -1.61 -25.45 16.69
N GLU A 13 -2.70 -24.88 16.20
CA GLU A 13 -2.96 -23.45 16.19
C GLU A 13 -2.83 -22.82 17.57
N SER A 14 -3.47 -23.42 18.60
CA SER A 14 -3.38 -22.98 19.99
C SER A 14 -1.95 -23.07 20.54
N LYS A 15 -1.12 -24.03 20.08
CA LYS A 15 0.26 -24.19 20.49
C LYS A 15 1.13 -23.07 19.89
N GLU A 16 0.96 -22.78 18.59
CA GLU A 16 1.77 -21.75 17.89
C GLU A 16 1.44 -20.36 18.43
N LEU A 17 0.17 -20.04 18.67
CA LEU A 17 -0.23 -18.78 19.30
C LEU A 17 0.34 -18.65 20.71
N LYS A 18 0.28 -19.70 21.54
CA LYS A 18 0.88 -19.69 22.89
C LYS A 18 2.38 -19.51 22.87
N ASN A 19 3.06 -20.07 21.88
CA ASN A 19 4.51 -19.89 21.70
C ASN A 19 4.83 -18.44 21.31
N ALA A 20 4.08 -17.86 20.38
CA ALA A 20 4.25 -16.46 20.01
C ALA A 20 4.02 -15.51 21.19
N GLU A 21 3.00 -15.75 22.04
CA GLU A 21 2.75 -14.93 23.24
C GLU A 21 3.92 -14.99 24.25
N LYS A 22 4.62 -16.13 24.38
CA LYS A 22 5.83 -16.22 25.19
C LYS A 22 6.98 -15.38 24.63
N LEU A 23 7.14 -15.37 23.29
CA LEU A 23 8.15 -14.57 22.63
C LEU A 23 7.84 -13.07 22.81
N ILE A 24 6.57 -12.67 22.65
CA ILE A 24 6.10 -11.29 22.88
C ILE A 24 6.37 -10.86 24.33
N ALA A 25 6.03 -11.69 25.31
CA ALA A 25 6.29 -11.41 26.73
C ALA A 25 7.79 -11.23 27.01
N SER A 26 8.65 -11.87 26.20
CA SER A 26 10.10 -11.72 26.24
C SER A 26 10.64 -10.59 25.37
N LYS A 27 9.77 -9.73 24.79
CA LYS A 27 10.06 -8.62 23.84
C LYS A 27 10.72 -9.09 22.53
N LYS A 28 10.50 -10.35 22.14
CA LYS A 28 11.02 -10.98 20.93
C LYS A 28 9.97 -10.94 19.82
N PHE A 29 9.55 -9.72 19.43
CA PHE A 29 8.46 -9.52 18.49
C PHE A 29 8.74 -10.06 17.10
N ILE A 30 9.96 -9.86 16.59
CA ILE A 30 10.34 -10.33 15.25
C ILE A 30 10.28 -11.86 15.18
N GLU A 31 10.86 -12.54 16.17
CA GLU A 31 10.85 -14.01 16.25
C GLU A 31 9.41 -14.55 16.37
N ALA A 32 8.51 -13.81 17.06
CA ALA A 32 7.09 -14.18 17.13
C ALA A 32 6.37 -14.01 15.79
N ILE A 33 6.64 -12.91 15.06
CA ILE A 33 6.10 -12.67 13.71
C ILE A 33 6.58 -13.78 12.77
N ASP A 34 7.86 -14.10 12.77
CA ASP A 34 8.45 -15.14 11.91
C ASP A 34 7.84 -16.52 12.20
N ALA A 35 7.74 -16.89 13.49
CA ALA A 35 7.15 -18.16 13.90
C ALA A 35 5.68 -18.30 13.46
N LEU A 36 4.85 -17.26 13.66
CA LEU A 36 3.45 -17.26 13.22
C LEU A 36 3.34 -17.23 11.70
N THR A 37 4.22 -16.51 11.00
CA THR A 37 4.26 -16.49 9.54
C THR A 37 4.55 -17.87 8.97
N GLN A 38 5.55 -18.58 9.49
CA GLN A 38 5.86 -19.95 9.06
C GLN A 38 4.73 -20.93 9.39
N ALA A 39 4.13 -20.81 10.56
CA ALA A 39 2.99 -21.64 10.96
C ALA A 39 1.80 -21.43 10.00
N ASN A 40 1.49 -20.18 9.64
CA ASN A 40 0.39 -19.86 8.72
C ASN A 40 0.67 -20.31 7.28
N LYS A 41 1.92 -20.23 6.82
CA LYS A 41 2.34 -20.79 5.51
C LYS A 41 2.07 -22.29 5.44
N ALA A 42 2.40 -23.01 6.50
CA ALA A 42 2.20 -24.46 6.56
C ALA A 42 0.72 -24.87 6.71
N ASN A 43 -0.04 -24.10 7.46
CA ASN A 43 -1.45 -24.36 7.75
C ASN A 43 -2.23 -23.07 8.01
N PRO A 44 -2.86 -22.47 6.98
CA PRO A 44 -3.57 -21.20 7.09
C PRO A 44 -4.61 -21.20 8.21
N SER A 45 -4.55 -20.18 9.08
CA SER A 45 -5.40 -20.02 10.26
C SER A 45 -5.84 -18.57 10.41
N THR A 46 -7.16 -18.37 10.50
CA THR A 46 -7.78 -17.06 10.74
C THR A 46 -7.24 -16.39 12.01
N ALA A 47 -7.06 -17.17 13.08
CA ALA A 47 -6.56 -16.61 14.34
C ALA A 47 -5.10 -16.18 14.25
N ILE A 48 -4.25 -16.94 13.54
CA ILE A 48 -2.86 -16.57 13.29
C ILE A 48 -2.79 -15.33 12.40
N GLU A 49 -3.58 -15.26 11.33
CA GLU A 49 -3.60 -14.11 10.41
C GLU A 49 -4.04 -12.83 11.13
N SER A 50 -5.09 -12.90 11.95
CA SER A 50 -5.54 -11.76 12.76
C SER A 50 -4.47 -11.33 13.76
N ARG A 51 -3.83 -12.29 14.45
CA ARG A 51 -2.77 -11.99 15.42
C ARG A 51 -1.53 -11.40 14.75
N LEU A 52 -1.20 -11.83 13.52
CA LEU A 52 -0.10 -11.25 12.74
C LEU A 52 -0.31 -9.77 12.43
N VAL A 53 -1.53 -9.34 12.13
CA VAL A 53 -1.83 -7.90 11.94
C VAL A 53 -1.54 -7.12 13.21
N GLU A 54 -2.06 -7.61 14.34
CA GLU A 54 -1.91 -6.97 15.65
C GLU A 54 -0.44 -6.90 16.08
N ILE A 55 0.28 -8.02 16.04
CA ILE A 55 1.67 -8.08 16.50
C ILE A 55 2.62 -7.26 15.63
N ARG A 56 2.38 -7.16 14.32
CA ARG A 56 3.17 -6.30 13.43
C ARG A 56 3.00 -4.82 13.78
N HIS A 57 1.81 -4.42 14.22
CA HIS A 57 1.58 -3.08 14.75
C HIS A 57 2.26 -2.88 16.10
N GLU A 58 2.07 -3.80 17.05
CA GLU A 58 2.71 -3.75 18.37
C GLU A 58 4.23 -3.71 18.27
N ALA A 59 4.82 -4.56 17.41
CA ALA A 59 6.26 -4.70 17.23
C ALA A 59 6.95 -3.39 16.88
N PHE A 60 6.30 -2.52 16.11
CA PHE A 60 6.87 -1.22 15.72
C PHE A 60 7.31 -0.41 16.93
N PHE A 61 6.50 -0.36 17.98
CA PHE A 61 6.77 0.46 19.18
C PHE A 61 7.82 -0.15 20.12
N HIS A 62 8.31 -1.35 19.81
CA HIS A 62 9.31 -2.08 20.59
C HIS A 62 10.64 -2.27 19.84
N GLN A 63 10.78 -1.65 18.67
CA GLN A 63 12.01 -1.70 17.90
C GLN A 63 12.75 -0.36 17.96
N ASN A 64 14.08 -0.43 17.83
CA ASN A 64 14.90 0.75 17.60
C ASN A 64 15.20 0.84 16.11
N PHE A 65 14.89 1.96 15.50
CA PHE A 65 15.10 2.18 14.08
C PHE A 65 16.25 3.16 13.82
N SER A 66 17.03 2.87 12.80
CA SER A 66 18.09 3.76 12.33
C SER A 66 18.28 3.57 10.84
N SER A 67 18.38 4.69 10.13
CA SER A 67 18.65 4.65 8.70
C SER A 67 20.15 4.57 8.43
N ARG A 68 20.53 3.86 7.37
CA ARG A 68 21.89 3.91 6.81
C ARG A 68 22.20 5.22 6.09
N PHE A 69 21.17 6.00 5.72
CA PHE A 69 21.34 7.28 5.05
C PHE A 69 21.43 8.42 6.06
N GLN A 70 22.53 9.16 6.03
CA GLN A 70 22.71 10.39 6.82
C GLN A 70 21.95 11.58 6.24
N GLN A 71 21.74 11.58 4.91
CA GLN A 71 21.03 12.61 4.18
C GLN A 71 19.92 11.97 3.33
N TRP A 72 18.78 12.64 3.22
CA TRP A 72 17.68 12.24 2.34
C TRP A 72 17.22 13.43 1.48
N PRO A 73 17.00 13.26 0.17
CA PRO A 73 17.36 12.06 -0.60
C PRO A 73 18.87 11.82 -0.64
N PRO A 74 19.33 10.57 -0.83
CA PRO A 74 20.72 10.29 -1.09
C PRO A 74 21.12 10.80 -2.51
N THR A 75 22.40 10.88 -2.79
CA THR A 75 22.89 11.24 -4.13
C THR A 75 22.37 10.23 -5.16
N ILE A 76 21.85 10.74 -6.27
CA ILE A 76 21.35 9.96 -7.41
C ILE A 76 22.27 10.16 -8.64
N SER A 77 22.19 9.25 -9.60
CA SER A 77 23.02 9.31 -10.82
C SER A 77 22.40 10.15 -11.95
N GLU A 78 21.20 10.67 -11.74
CA GLU A 78 20.44 11.48 -12.73
C GLU A 78 20.24 10.78 -14.09
N ARG A 79 20.19 9.46 -14.08
CA ARG A 79 20.04 8.60 -15.28
C ARG A 79 18.89 9.02 -16.18
N PHE A 80 17.79 9.48 -15.60
CA PHE A 80 16.55 9.86 -16.29
C PHE A 80 16.36 11.36 -16.44
N ALA A 81 17.36 12.20 -16.13
CA ALA A 81 17.25 13.65 -16.17
C ALA A 81 16.86 14.20 -17.56
N ALA A 82 17.33 13.57 -18.64
CA ALA A 82 17.03 13.95 -20.02
C ALA A 82 15.74 13.34 -20.59
N THR A 83 14.99 12.56 -19.79
CA THR A 83 13.75 11.90 -20.23
C THR A 83 12.57 12.85 -20.07
N ASP A 84 11.80 13.09 -21.12
CA ASP A 84 10.60 13.97 -21.07
C ASP A 84 9.37 13.28 -20.49
N ASN A 85 9.36 11.94 -20.41
CA ASN A 85 8.25 11.12 -19.90
C ASN A 85 8.62 10.44 -18.58
N ILE A 86 7.63 9.84 -17.92
CA ILE A 86 7.86 8.95 -16.79
C ILE A 86 8.70 7.77 -17.27
N PRO A 87 9.85 7.48 -16.65
CA PRO A 87 10.71 6.38 -17.06
C PRO A 87 10.04 5.02 -16.82
N GLU A 88 10.33 4.08 -17.72
CA GLU A 88 9.85 2.70 -17.62
C GLU A 88 11.04 1.74 -17.59
N ILE A 89 10.96 0.73 -16.75
CA ILE A 89 11.94 -0.35 -16.64
C ILE A 89 11.25 -1.73 -16.64
N SER A 90 12.00 -2.75 -17.01
CA SER A 90 11.62 -4.16 -16.85
C SER A 90 12.15 -4.73 -15.53
N THR A 91 11.68 -5.90 -15.14
CA THR A 91 12.02 -6.54 -13.87
C THR A 91 13.51 -6.86 -13.71
N ASP A 92 14.22 -7.14 -14.79
CA ASP A 92 15.67 -7.40 -14.78
C ASP A 92 16.52 -6.15 -14.51
N GLN A 93 15.93 -4.97 -14.62
CA GLN A 93 16.58 -3.69 -14.36
C GLN A 93 16.32 -3.15 -12.95
N ILE A 94 15.50 -3.82 -12.15
CA ILE A 94 15.11 -3.34 -10.82
C ILE A 94 16.33 -3.27 -9.90
N SER A 95 16.58 -2.08 -9.37
CA SER A 95 17.44 -1.84 -8.21
C SER A 95 16.98 -0.60 -7.46
N ALA A 96 17.31 -0.50 -6.19
CA ALA A 96 16.95 0.66 -5.38
C ALA A 96 17.54 1.97 -5.93
N ASP A 97 18.72 1.92 -6.55
CA ASP A 97 19.35 3.09 -7.16
C ASP A 97 18.59 3.55 -8.42
N ILE A 98 18.18 2.61 -9.28
CA ILE A 98 17.37 2.93 -10.46
C ILE A 98 16.01 3.50 -10.06
N ILE A 99 15.37 2.93 -9.04
CA ILE A 99 14.10 3.45 -8.54
C ILE A 99 14.29 4.87 -7.96
N ARG A 100 15.34 5.10 -7.15
CA ARG A 100 15.66 6.43 -6.63
C ARG A 100 15.91 7.44 -7.76
N ASP A 101 16.70 7.06 -8.77
CA ASP A 101 16.93 7.91 -9.93
C ASP A 101 15.62 8.32 -10.62
N GLY A 102 14.68 7.39 -10.83
CA GLY A 102 13.38 7.69 -11.42
C GLY A 102 12.54 8.62 -10.56
N VAL A 103 12.39 8.28 -9.26
CA VAL A 103 11.55 9.04 -8.33
C VAL A 103 12.11 10.45 -8.09
N PHE A 104 13.39 10.59 -7.81
CA PHE A 104 13.97 11.90 -7.46
C PHE A 104 14.32 12.77 -8.66
N SER A 105 14.47 12.23 -9.87
CA SER A 105 14.65 13.04 -11.07
C SER A 105 13.36 13.32 -11.83
N ARG A 106 12.40 12.38 -11.84
CA ARG A 106 11.16 12.46 -12.67
C ARG A 106 9.86 12.39 -11.87
N GLY A 107 9.92 12.22 -10.55
CA GLY A 107 8.77 12.10 -9.65
C GLY A 107 8.19 10.69 -9.55
N SER A 108 8.44 9.82 -10.52
CA SER A 108 7.96 8.44 -10.53
C SER A 108 8.70 7.57 -11.53
N ILE A 109 8.53 6.25 -11.43
CA ILE A 109 9.08 5.26 -12.36
C ILE A 109 8.12 4.06 -12.48
N ILE A 110 7.90 3.58 -13.71
CA ILE A 110 7.05 2.42 -13.99
C ILE A 110 7.92 1.16 -14.07
N ILE A 111 7.46 0.10 -13.43
CA ILE A 111 8.05 -1.25 -13.49
C ILE A 111 7.09 -2.14 -14.28
N ARG A 112 7.50 -2.60 -15.45
CA ARG A 112 6.69 -3.48 -16.29
C ARG A 112 6.82 -4.93 -15.83
N GLY A 113 5.67 -5.58 -15.59
CA GLY A 113 5.60 -7.00 -15.26
C GLY A 113 6.17 -7.36 -13.88
N LEU A 114 6.03 -6.49 -12.87
CA LEU A 114 6.51 -6.75 -11.50
C LEU A 114 5.91 -8.04 -10.93
N LEU A 115 4.62 -8.30 -11.16
CA LEU A 115 3.93 -9.51 -10.70
C LEU A 115 3.56 -10.42 -11.87
N ASN A 116 3.69 -11.72 -11.66
CA ASN A 116 3.18 -12.72 -12.59
C ASN A 116 1.64 -12.86 -12.49
N SER A 117 1.04 -13.51 -13.46
CA SER A 117 -0.42 -13.70 -13.55
C SER A 117 -1.03 -14.45 -12.37
N GLY A 118 -0.32 -15.38 -11.75
CA GLY A 118 -0.80 -16.12 -10.58
C GLY A 118 -0.89 -15.25 -9.34
N ASP A 119 0.12 -14.39 -9.10
CA ASP A 119 0.09 -13.41 -8.01
C ASP A 119 -1.00 -12.37 -8.23
N VAL A 120 -1.14 -11.87 -9.46
CA VAL A 120 -2.21 -10.93 -9.85
C VAL A 120 -3.59 -11.51 -9.56
N GLN A 121 -3.86 -12.74 -10.02
CA GLN A 121 -5.13 -13.40 -9.79
C GLN A 121 -5.43 -13.57 -8.29
N LYS A 122 -4.46 -14.10 -7.53
CA LYS A 122 -4.61 -14.33 -6.09
C LYS A 122 -4.93 -13.04 -5.32
N LEU A 123 -4.22 -11.94 -5.63
CA LEU A 123 -4.46 -10.65 -4.97
C LEU A 123 -5.80 -10.05 -5.38
N ARG A 124 -6.19 -10.14 -6.65
CA ARG A 124 -7.49 -9.67 -7.14
C ARG A 124 -8.66 -10.41 -6.49
N GLU A 125 -8.61 -11.75 -6.43
CA GLU A 125 -9.61 -12.56 -5.74
C GLU A 125 -9.69 -12.20 -4.25
N GLY A 126 -8.54 -11.94 -3.61
CA GLY A 126 -8.48 -11.48 -2.22
C GLY A 126 -9.19 -10.14 -2.01
N ILE A 127 -9.04 -9.19 -2.95
CA ILE A 127 -9.76 -7.92 -2.92
C ILE A 127 -11.28 -8.16 -3.03
N GLU A 128 -11.73 -8.95 -3.99
CA GLU A 128 -13.15 -9.24 -4.15
C GLU A 128 -13.77 -9.86 -2.89
N LEU A 129 -13.07 -10.82 -2.29
CA LEU A 129 -13.51 -11.44 -1.03
C LEU A 129 -13.53 -10.44 0.12
N THR A 130 -12.55 -9.54 0.22
CA THR A 130 -12.54 -8.48 1.24
C THR A 130 -13.79 -7.60 1.11
N TYR A 131 -14.11 -7.14 -0.10
CA TYR A 131 -15.30 -6.34 -0.36
C TYR A 131 -16.60 -7.09 -0.02
N GLN A 132 -16.74 -8.34 -0.44
CA GLN A 132 -17.91 -9.16 -0.13
C GLN A 132 -18.10 -9.36 1.38
N HIS A 133 -17.02 -9.64 2.11
CA HIS A 133 -17.09 -9.84 3.55
C HIS A 133 -17.29 -8.55 4.34
N HIS A 134 -16.85 -7.40 3.84
CA HIS A 134 -17.23 -6.11 4.39
C HIS A 134 -18.73 -5.86 4.20
N ASP A 135 -19.31 -6.15 3.02
CA ASP A 135 -20.75 -6.03 2.77
C ASP A 135 -21.55 -6.95 3.72
N LEU A 136 -21.08 -8.17 4.00
CA LEU A 136 -21.68 -9.04 5.01
C LEU A 136 -21.61 -8.42 6.41
N ALA A 137 -20.51 -7.77 6.79
CA ALA A 137 -20.39 -7.08 8.07
C ALA A 137 -21.38 -5.91 8.18
N LEU A 138 -21.52 -5.11 7.12
CA LEU A 138 -22.51 -4.03 7.05
C LEU A 138 -23.95 -4.56 7.13
N ALA A 139 -24.21 -5.75 6.62
CA ALA A 139 -25.49 -6.46 6.75
C ALA A 139 -25.72 -7.11 8.13
N GLY A 140 -24.80 -6.95 9.08
CA GLY A 140 -24.93 -7.45 10.45
C GLY A 140 -24.40 -8.86 10.68
N SER A 141 -23.62 -9.43 9.76
CA SER A 141 -22.96 -10.72 9.98
C SER A 141 -21.93 -10.66 11.12
N SER A 142 -21.75 -11.78 11.82
CA SER A 142 -20.78 -11.84 12.92
C SER A 142 -19.33 -11.81 12.43
N LYS A 143 -18.40 -11.48 13.34
CA LYS A 143 -16.95 -11.48 13.05
C LYS A 143 -16.46 -12.85 12.55
N GLU A 144 -17.01 -13.94 13.05
CA GLU A 144 -16.68 -15.30 12.64
C GLU A 144 -17.11 -15.59 11.19
N GLN A 145 -18.18 -14.94 10.73
CA GLN A 145 -18.70 -15.07 9.37
C GLN A 145 -17.94 -14.21 8.38
N THR A 146 -17.39 -13.07 8.80
CA THR A 146 -16.65 -12.15 7.95
C THR A 146 -15.14 -12.45 7.89
N ALA A 147 -14.58 -13.05 8.96
CA ALA A 147 -13.18 -13.45 8.99
C ALA A 147 -12.91 -14.65 8.04
N PRO A 148 -11.71 -14.74 7.48
CA PRO A 148 -10.53 -13.90 7.67
C PRO A 148 -10.43 -12.71 6.68
N TRP A 149 -11.46 -12.48 5.87
CA TRP A 149 -11.39 -11.49 4.79
C TRP A 149 -11.78 -10.09 5.24
N PHE A 150 -12.61 -9.97 6.30
CA PHE A 150 -12.90 -8.68 6.90
C PHE A 150 -12.98 -8.78 8.42
N VAL A 151 -11.99 -8.20 9.09
CA VAL A 151 -11.89 -8.09 10.55
C VAL A 151 -11.36 -6.69 10.84
N PRO A 152 -12.22 -5.73 11.25
CA PRO A 152 -11.80 -4.36 11.46
C PRO A 152 -10.60 -4.26 12.41
N PHE A 153 -9.48 -3.75 11.91
CA PHE A 153 -8.27 -3.53 12.68
C PHE A 153 -8.52 -2.51 13.80
N GLN A 154 -8.01 -2.81 14.98
CA GLN A 154 -8.07 -1.94 16.15
C GLN A 154 -6.64 -1.62 16.59
N PRO A 155 -6.18 -0.36 16.47
CA PRO A 155 -4.86 0.01 16.95
C PRO A 155 -4.78 -0.13 18.47
N THR A 156 -3.65 -0.60 18.98
CA THR A 156 -3.43 -0.79 20.42
C THR A 156 -3.20 0.53 21.15
N GLN A 157 -2.58 1.50 20.47
CA GLN A 157 -2.42 2.86 20.98
C GLN A 157 -3.50 3.74 20.35
N ARG A 158 -4.47 4.14 21.16
CA ARG A 158 -5.54 5.04 20.76
C ARG A 158 -5.27 6.45 21.27
N ASP A 159 -4.80 7.31 20.37
CA ASP A 159 -5.12 8.73 20.51
C ASP A 159 -6.52 8.95 19.92
N ALA A 160 -7.34 9.77 20.57
CA ALA A 160 -8.75 9.98 20.23
C ALA A 160 -8.99 10.41 18.77
N ASP A 161 -7.99 10.96 18.11
CA ASP A 161 -8.03 11.48 16.73
C ASP A 161 -7.68 10.45 15.65
N GLN A 162 -7.46 9.19 16.02
CA GLN A 162 -7.00 8.13 15.09
C GLN A 162 -8.11 7.22 14.59
N GLU A 163 -9.35 7.69 14.56
CA GLU A 163 -10.45 6.89 14.01
C GLU A 163 -10.25 6.61 12.52
N LEU A 164 -10.35 5.33 12.15
CA LEU A 164 -10.27 4.89 10.76
C LEU A 164 -11.64 5.06 10.10
N ASN A 165 -11.79 6.09 9.27
CA ASN A 165 -13.02 6.37 8.55
C ASN A 165 -13.24 5.38 7.39
N ARG A 166 -13.65 4.16 7.70
CA ARG A 166 -13.85 3.06 6.75
C ARG A 166 -14.90 3.38 5.69
N VAL A 167 -15.92 4.14 6.05
CA VAL A 167 -16.96 4.58 5.10
C VAL A 167 -16.34 5.41 3.99
N TRP A 168 -15.54 6.40 4.33
CA TRP A 168 -14.85 7.24 3.36
C TRP A 168 -13.91 6.44 2.45
N TYR A 169 -13.13 5.49 3.01
CA TYR A 169 -12.28 4.61 2.20
C TYR A 169 -13.11 3.80 1.21
N ARG A 170 -14.19 3.20 1.69
CA ARG A 170 -15.10 2.37 0.87
C ARG A 170 -15.73 3.15 -0.26
N GLU A 171 -16.24 4.36 0.00
CA GLU A 171 -16.80 5.27 -1.01
C GLU A 171 -15.76 5.70 -2.04
N GLY A 172 -14.51 5.86 -1.63
CA GLY A 172 -13.36 6.10 -2.52
C GLY A 172 -12.84 4.84 -3.25
N GLY A 173 -13.55 3.71 -3.16
CA GLY A 173 -13.16 2.46 -3.83
C GLY A 173 -11.93 1.80 -3.21
N ALA A 174 -11.78 1.87 -1.89
CA ALA A 174 -10.66 1.29 -1.16
C ALA A 174 -11.12 0.52 0.10
N GLU A 175 -10.42 -0.54 0.43
CA GLU A 175 -10.46 -1.22 1.72
C GLU A 175 -9.07 -1.16 2.36
N LEU A 176 -9.01 -0.94 3.67
CA LEU A 176 -7.74 -0.97 4.38
C LEU A 176 -7.19 -2.41 4.37
N ALA A 177 -5.96 -2.60 3.92
CA ALA A 177 -5.35 -3.94 3.90
C ALA A 177 -5.29 -4.58 5.31
N ALA A 178 -5.14 -3.76 6.35
CA ALA A 178 -5.13 -4.22 7.74
C ALA A 178 -6.49 -4.77 8.21
N ASP A 179 -7.60 -4.36 7.58
CA ASP A 179 -8.94 -4.91 7.88
C ASP A 179 -9.18 -6.27 7.21
N SER A 180 -8.27 -6.72 6.36
CA SER A 180 -8.31 -8.03 5.72
C SER A 180 -7.10 -8.87 6.14
N PRO A 181 -7.14 -9.59 7.28
CA PRO A 181 -5.98 -10.34 7.78
C PRO A 181 -5.40 -11.30 6.75
N ARG A 182 -6.24 -12.04 6.02
CA ARG A 182 -5.79 -12.93 4.94
C ARG A 182 -5.32 -12.15 3.72
N GLY A 183 -5.99 -11.06 3.37
CA GLY A 183 -5.58 -10.16 2.29
C GLY A 183 -4.19 -9.58 2.55
N LEU A 184 -3.94 -9.05 3.75
CA LEU A 184 -2.65 -8.53 4.15
C LEU A 184 -1.57 -9.63 4.20
N PHE A 185 -1.88 -10.81 4.75
CA PHE A 185 -0.95 -11.94 4.75
C PHE A 185 -0.54 -12.32 3.32
N ASN A 186 -1.50 -12.48 2.42
CA ASN A 186 -1.24 -12.81 1.01
C ASN A 186 -0.42 -11.73 0.30
N LEU A 187 -0.68 -10.45 0.60
CA LEU A 187 0.05 -9.31 0.07
C LEU A 187 1.52 -9.34 0.52
N LEU A 188 1.77 -9.51 1.81
CA LEU A 188 3.13 -9.58 2.35
C LEU A 188 3.90 -10.79 1.81
N GLU A 189 3.24 -11.95 1.68
CA GLU A 189 3.83 -13.13 1.04
C GLU A 189 4.17 -12.88 -0.44
N CYS A 190 3.33 -12.15 -1.16
CA CYS A 190 3.61 -11.75 -2.53
C CYS A 190 4.82 -10.81 -2.60
N PHE A 191 4.90 -9.83 -1.70
CA PHE A 191 6.03 -8.90 -1.63
C PHE A 191 7.35 -9.60 -1.28
N GLU A 192 7.32 -10.55 -0.36
CA GLU A 192 8.50 -11.35 0.00
C GLU A 192 9.00 -12.17 -1.20
N ARG A 193 8.10 -12.93 -1.87
CA ARG A 193 8.48 -13.76 -3.03
C ARG A 193 9.04 -12.95 -4.20
N ASN A 194 8.53 -11.75 -4.42
CA ASN A 194 8.97 -10.86 -5.50
C ASN A 194 10.06 -9.88 -5.05
N LYS A 195 10.67 -10.09 -3.86
CA LYS A 195 11.77 -9.28 -3.29
C LYS A 195 11.44 -7.78 -3.16
N VAL A 196 10.16 -7.46 -3.04
CA VAL A 196 9.70 -6.08 -2.85
C VAL A 196 10.20 -5.53 -1.51
N ILE A 197 10.16 -6.34 -0.44
CA ILE A 197 10.62 -5.90 0.89
C ILE A 197 12.13 -5.58 0.89
N ASP A 198 12.95 -6.40 0.21
CA ASP A 198 14.37 -6.14 0.05
C ASP A 198 14.61 -4.83 -0.72
N LEU A 199 13.91 -4.66 -1.85
CA LEU A 199 13.98 -3.45 -2.67
C LEU A 199 13.63 -2.19 -1.87
N VAL A 200 12.52 -2.22 -1.12
CA VAL A 200 12.08 -1.08 -0.30
C VAL A 200 13.06 -0.83 0.86
N THR A 201 13.60 -1.89 1.48
CA THR A 201 14.62 -1.78 2.52
C THR A 201 15.88 -1.08 2.00
N GLU A 202 16.32 -1.46 0.80
CA GLU A 202 17.45 -0.80 0.16
C GLU A 202 17.12 0.64 -0.25
N TYR A 203 15.91 0.88 -0.78
CA TYR A 203 15.47 2.21 -1.18
C TYR A 203 15.40 3.17 0.01
N LEU A 204 14.79 2.81 1.12
CA LEU A 204 14.64 3.64 2.31
C LEU A 204 15.90 3.67 3.20
N GLY A 205 16.78 2.67 3.07
CA GLY A 205 17.98 2.51 3.90
C GLY A 205 17.72 1.91 5.28
N GLU A 206 16.55 1.35 5.50
CA GLU A 206 16.14 0.64 6.71
C GLU A 206 14.93 -0.26 6.41
N ARG A 207 14.69 -1.28 7.25
CA ARG A 207 13.52 -2.16 7.11
C ARG A 207 12.24 -1.33 7.19
N PRO A 208 11.32 -1.42 6.22
CA PRO A 208 10.17 -0.52 6.14
C PRO A 208 9.04 -0.88 7.11
N ALA A 209 8.15 0.09 7.33
CA ALA A 209 6.81 -0.15 7.84
C ALA A 209 5.78 0.28 6.81
N LEU A 210 4.66 -0.45 6.72
CA LEU A 210 3.49 -0.05 5.95
C LEU A 210 2.59 0.88 6.78
N SER A 211 1.91 1.80 6.12
CA SER A 211 0.84 2.58 6.73
C SER A 211 -0.49 1.82 6.67
N VAL A 212 -1.17 1.67 7.80
CA VAL A 212 -2.55 1.17 7.82
C VAL A 212 -3.46 2.09 7.01
N ARG A 213 -3.34 3.41 7.20
CA ARG A 213 -4.20 4.42 6.55
C ARG A 213 -3.99 4.52 5.04
N LYS A 214 -2.80 4.17 4.55
CA LYS A 214 -2.41 4.37 3.15
C LYS A 214 -2.14 3.06 2.39
N THR A 215 -2.26 1.90 3.05
CA THR A 215 -2.15 0.61 2.35
C THR A 215 -3.54 0.07 2.08
N SER A 216 -3.94 0.12 0.82
CA SER A 216 -5.31 -0.15 0.40
C SER A 216 -5.44 -1.20 -0.70
N LEU A 217 -6.50 -1.99 -0.56
CA LEU A 217 -7.02 -2.93 -1.54
C LEU A 217 -8.08 -2.18 -2.35
N ARG A 218 -7.74 -1.83 -3.61
CA ARG A 218 -8.56 -0.91 -4.40
C ARG A 218 -9.43 -1.63 -5.43
N LYS A 219 -10.71 -1.23 -5.47
CA LYS A 219 -11.67 -1.61 -6.51
C LYS A 219 -12.40 -0.35 -6.96
N ILE A 220 -11.94 0.27 -8.05
CA ILE A 220 -12.48 1.52 -8.57
C ILE A 220 -13.46 1.21 -9.70
N PRO A 221 -14.75 1.58 -9.57
CA PRO A 221 -15.74 1.43 -10.64
C PRO A 221 -15.42 2.40 -11.80
N CYS A 222 -15.87 2.04 -13.00
CA CYS A 222 -15.61 2.82 -14.22
C CYS A 222 -16.33 4.16 -14.29
N ASP A 223 -17.36 4.34 -13.49
CA ASP A 223 -18.19 5.54 -13.40
C ASP A 223 -17.84 6.47 -12.23
N LEU A 224 -16.76 6.17 -11.48
CA LEU A 224 -16.29 7.05 -10.42
C LEU A 224 -15.86 8.39 -11.01
N ASN A 225 -16.47 9.47 -10.54
CA ASN A 225 -16.03 10.83 -10.91
C ASN A 225 -14.76 11.19 -10.13
N ALA A 226 -13.61 11.07 -10.79
CA ALA A 226 -12.29 11.34 -10.20
C ALA A 226 -11.62 12.61 -10.77
N GLU A 227 -12.31 13.40 -11.61
CA GLU A 227 -11.70 14.52 -12.34
C GLU A 227 -11.01 15.56 -11.45
N ASN A 228 -11.54 15.79 -10.26
CA ASN A 228 -11.09 16.85 -9.36
C ASN A 228 -10.21 16.35 -8.21
N GLY A 229 -9.74 15.13 -8.28
CA GLY A 229 -8.99 14.48 -7.20
C GLY A 229 -7.48 14.66 -7.24
N TRP A 230 -6.94 15.67 -7.91
CA TRP A 230 -5.49 15.93 -7.94
C TRP A 230 -4.94 16.29 -6.57
N HIS A 231 -3.89 15.59 -6.14
CA HIS A 231 -3.27 15.79 -4.83
C HIS A 231 -1.81 15.29 -4.80
N GLN A 232 -1.08 15.76 -3.81
CA GLN A 232 0.17 15.18 -3.35
C GLN A 232 -0.07 14.63 -1.94
N ASP A 233 0.32 13.39 -1.67
CA ASP A 233 0.15 12.81 -0.34
C ASP A 233 0.95 13.53 0.73
N GLY A 234 2.06 14.17 0.36
CA GLY A 234 2.84 15.03 1.24
C GLY A 234 2.08 16.20 1.86
N ALA A 235 0.95 16.62 1.25
CA ALA A 235 0.07 17.62 1.86
C ALA A 235 -0.57 17.14 3.17
N PHE A 236 -0.69 15.81 3.37
CA PHE A 236 -1.36 15.18 4.51
C PHE A 236 -0.42 14.40 5.44
N LEU A 237 0.76 14.02 4.95
CA LEU A 237 1.67 13.11 5.64
C LEU A 237 2.72 13.83 6.52
N GLY A 238 2.76 15.18 6.43
CA GLY A 238 3.73 15.98 7.19
C GLY A 238 5.09 16.11 6.50
N LYS A 239 6.07 16.62 7.25
CA LYS A 239 7.41 16.93 6.75
C LYS A 239 8.47 16.01 7.34
N GLY A 240 9.59 15.85 6.61
CA GLY A 240 10.74 15.09 7.09
C GLY A 240 10.55 13.58 7.07
N ILE A 241 9.55 13.11 6.35
CA ILE A 241 9.28 11.68 6.14
C ILE A 241 10.12 11.13 4.98
N ARG A 242 10.26 9.82 4.92
CA ARG A 242 10.88 9.09 3.81
C ARG A 242 9.91 8.01 3.40
N THR A 243 9.42 8.08 2.18
CA THR A 243 8.34 7.22 1.73
C THR A 243 8.64 6.55 0.41
N MET A 244 7.90 5.50 0.13
CA MET A 244 7.78 4.87 -1.16
C MET A 244 6.36 4.36 -1.31
N ASN A 245 5.60 4.90 -2.24
CA ASN A 245 4.37 4.28 -2.71
C ASN A 245 4.70 3.26 -3.80
N LEU A 246 4.26 2.04 -3.62
CA LEU A 246 4.22 1.03 -4.66
C LEU A 246 2.77 0.78 -5.02
N TRP A 247 2.36 1.33 -6.16
CA TRP A 247 1.04 1.07 -6.72
C TRP A 247 1.13 -0.02 -7.78
N ILE A 248 0.28 -1.06 -7.71
CA ILE A 248 0.34 -2.25 -8.57
C ILE A 248 -1.00 -2.44 -9.26
N ALA A 249 -1.02 -2.50 -10.59
CA ALA A 249 -2.21 -2.82 -11.37
C ALA A 249 -2.51 -4.32 -11.29
N LEU A 250 -3.74 -4.68 -10.92
CA LEU A 250 -4.24 -6.07 -10.96
C LEU A 250 -5.25 -6.31 -12.09
N THR A 251 -5.49 -5.29 -12.91
CA THR A 251 -6.23 -5.32 -14.17
C THR A 251 -5.52 -4.43 -15.17
N ASP A 252 -5.75 -4.67 -16.46
CA ASP A 252 -5.37 -3.70 -17.48
C ASP A 252 -6.09 -2.37 -17.23
N CYS A 253 -5.37 -1.26 -17.27
CA CYS A 253 -5.87 0.08 -16.92
C CYS A 253 -5.49 1.12 -17.98
N GLY A 254 -6.26 2.21 -18.06
CA GLY A 254 -5.96 3.37 -18.90
C GLY A 254 -6.72 3.42 -20.22
N VAL A 255 -7.40 2.35 -20.62
CA VAL A 255 -8.24 2.32 -21.83
C VAL A 255 -9.70 2.04 -21.45
N ASP A 256 -9.96 0.89 -20.86
CA ASP A 256 -11.29 0.35 -20.61
C ASP A 256 -11.63 0.34 -19.10
N ALA A 257 -10.62 0.54 -18.28
CA ALA A 257 -10.72 0.66 -16.82
C ALA A 257 -9.97 1.90 -16.33
N PRO A 258 -10.38 2.49 -15.19
CA PRO A 258 -9.72 3.63 -14.58
C PRO A 258 -8.22 3.45 -14.40
N SER A 259 -7.46 4.53 -14.53
CA SER A 259 -6.02 4.53 -14.34
C SER A 259 -5.57 5.64 -13.38
N MET A 260 -4.40 6.18 -13.62
CA MET A 260 -3.87 7.34 -12.94
C MET A 260 -3.38 8.38 -13.95
N ASP A 261 -3.60 9.65 -13.63
CA ASP A 261 -2.93 10.77 -14.26
C ASP A 261 -1.85 11.30 -13.31
N MET A 262 -0.69 11.62 -13.84
CA MET A 262 0.44 12.15 -13.07
C MET A 262 1.09 13.34 -13.75
N VAL A 263 1.63 14.27 -12.97
CA VAL A 263 2.57 15.27 -13.46
C VAL A 263 3.90 14.57 -13.71
N PRO A 264 4.41 14.51 -14.97
CA PRO A 264 5.55 13.67 -15.33
C PRO A 264 6.90 14.36 -15.05
N ARG A 265 7.03 14.96 -13.87
CA ARG A 265 8.24 15.64 -13.41
C ARG A 265 8.33 15.66 -11.90
N ARG A 266 9.53 15.76 -11.39
CA ARG A 266 9.78 15.99 -9.96
C ARG A 266 9.27 17.37 -9.54
N LEU A 267 8.52 17.39 -8.42
CA LEU A 267 8.19 18.59 -7.68
C LEU A 267 8.87 18.51 -6.32
N ASP A 268 9.60 19.57 -5.96
CA ASP A 268 10.30 19.65 -4.66
C ASP A 268 9.53 20.53 -3.65
N TYR A 269 8.26 20.77 -3.93
CA TYR A 269 7.36 21.55 -3.11
C TYR A 269 5.95 20.95 -3.14
N ILE A 270 5.19 21.22 -2.08
CA ILE A 270 3.77 20.89 -2.03
C ILE A 270 2.98 22.00 -2.71
N VAL A 271 2.21 21.64 -3.73
CA VAL A 271 1.29 22.53 -4.44
C VAL A 271 0.15 22.88 -3.49
N PRO A 272 -0.23 24.17 -3.36
CA PRO A 272 -1.33 24.57 -2.50
C PRO A 272 -2.65 23.88 -2.85
N THR A 273 -3.36 23.39 -1.84
CA THR A 273 -4.68 22.76 -1.94
C THR A 273 -5.78 23.75 -1.53
N GLY A 274 -7.02 23.51 -1.96
CA GLY A 274 -8.20 24.30 -1.56
C GLY A 274 -8.19 25.75 -2.06
N THR A 275 -7.29 26.11 -2.96
CA THR A 275 -7.12 27.48 -3.48
C THR A 275 -7.49 27.58 -4.97
N ASP A 276 -7.63 28.82 -5.48
CA ASP A 276 -7.77 29.12 -6.92
C ASP A 276 -8.89 28.32 -7.61
N GLY A 277 -10.03 28.11 -6.92
CA GLY A 277 -11.19 27.40 -7.45
C GLY A 277 -11.05 25.87 -7.43
N ALA A 278 -10.22 25.33 -6.55
CA ALA A 278 -10.17 23.89 -6.27
C ALA A 278 -11.56 23.37 -5.84
N THR A 279 -11.94 22.18 -6.30
CA THR A 279 -13.25 21.59 -6.01
C THR A 279 -13.39 21.17 -4.55
N PHE A 280 -12.29 20.68 -3.96
CA PHE A 280 -12.24 20.23 -2.57
C PHE A 280 -11.10 20.94 -1.82
N GLU A 281 -11.24 21.11 -0.52
CA GLU A 281 -10.20 21.72 0.32
C GLU A 281 -8.86 20.98 0.25
N TRP A 282 -8.90 19.69 -0.01
CA TRP A 282 -7.72 18.83 -0.12
C TRP A 282 -7.18 18.68 -1.54
N SER A 283 -7.89 19.18 -2.56
CA SER A 283 -7.49 19.03 -3.96
C SER A 283 -6.75 20.24 -4.51
N VAL A 284 -5.95 20.02 -5.55
CA VAL A 284 -5.23 21.05 -6.30
C VAL A 284 -6.10 21.55 -7.45
N SER A 285 -6.18 22.87 -7.63
CA SER A 285 -6.95 23.49 -8.71
C SER A 285 -6.30 23.26 -10.09
N LYS A 286 -7.12 23.38 -11.16
CA LYS A 286 -6.62 23.26 -12.54
C LYS A 286 -5.49 24.26 -12.82
N LEU A 287 -5.61 25.51 -12.37
CA LEU A 287 -4.58 26.52 -12.54
C LEU A 287 -3.24 26.06 -11.95
N LYS A 288 -3.26 25.54 -10.74
CA LYS A 288 -2.07 25.07 -10.05
C LYS A 288 -1.48 23.78 -10.66
N ILE A 289 -2.32 22.93 -11.24
CA ILE A 289 -1.87 21.78 -12.02
C ILE A 289 -1.12 22.24 -13.28
N ASP A 290 -1.70 23.20 -14.02
CA ASP A 290 -1.10 23.73 -15.24
C ASP A 290 0.27 24.41 -14.92
N GLU A 291 0.37 25.15 -13.80
CA GLU A 291 1.63 25.72 -13.31
C GLU A 291 2.65 24.62 -12.96
N ALA A 292 2.23 23.59 -12.21
CA ALA A 292 3.09 22.46 -11.82
C ALA A 292 3.60 21.67 -13.04
N CYS A 293 2.80 21.58 -14.08
CA CYS A 293 3.16 20.91 -15.33
C CYS A 293 4.25 21.65 -16.13
N ALA A 294 4.42 22.97 -15.93
CA ALA A 294 5.44 23.79 -16.61
C ALA A 294 5.46 23.62 -18.14
N GLY A 295 4.28 23.53 -18.75
CA GLY A 295 4.10 23.37 -20.21
C GLY A 295 4.09 21.92 -20.71
N GLN A 296 4.40 20.93 -19.89
CA GLN A 296 4.25 19.52 -20.21
C GLN A 296 2.92 19.00 -19.65
N PRO A 297 2.00 18.47 -20.49
CA PRO A 297 0.69 18.03 -19.98
C PRO A 297 0.84 16.82 -19.02
N PRO A 298 -0.13 16.64 -18.12
CA PRO A 298 -0.17 15.42 -17.30
C PRO A 298 -0.16 14.16 -18.15
N ALA A 299 0.56 13.15 -17.71
CA ALA A 299 0.60 11.84 -18.36
C ALA A 299 -0.60 11.01 -17.91
N HIS A 300 -1.41 10.53 -18.86
CA HIS A 300 -2.40 9.50 -18.63
C HIS A 300 -1.73 8.13 -18.74
N LEU A 301 -1.74 7.35 -17.66
CA LEU A 301 -0.94 6.14 -17.57
C LEU A 301 -1.70 4.89 -18.05
N HIS A 302 -0.97 4.01 -18.73
CA HIS A 302 -1.47 2.72 -19.17
C HIS A 302 -0.69 1.61 -18.51
N PHE A 303 -1.38 0.66 -17.91
CA PHE A 303 -0.79 -0.50 -17.24
C PHE A 303 -1.39 -1.80 -17.77
N LYS A 304 -0.56 -2.83 -17.85
CA LYS A 304 -1.01 -4.22 -17.90
C LYS A 304 -1.13 -4.76 -16.48
N ALA A 305 -1.98 -5.76 -16.28
CA ALA A 305 -2.06 -6.45 -15.02
C ALA A 305 -0.70 -7.04 -14.63
N GLY A 306 -0.21 -6.70 -13.45
CA GLY A 306 1.13 -7.02 -12.97
C GLY A 306 2.16 -5.91 -13.12
N ASP A 307 1.87 -4.83 -13.86
CA ASP A 307 2.71 -3.63 -13.88
C ASP A 307 2.58 -2.86 -12.54
N ALA A 308 3.62 -2.11 -12.23
CA ALA A 308 3.63 -1.24 -11.04
C ALA A 308 4.19 0.14 -11.37
N ILE A 309 3.88 1.11 -10.52
CA ILE A 309 4.54 2.41 -10.51
C ILE A 309 5.01 2.73 -9.10
N VAL A 310 6.19 3.32 -9.02
CA VAL A 310 6.79 3.80 -7.77
C VAL A 310 6.87 5.32 -7.81
N PHE A 311 6.44 5.94 -6.72
CA PHE A 311 6.55 7.38 -6.48
C PHE A 311 6.65 7.67 -4.99
N ASP A 312 6.87 8.90 -4.60
CA ASP A 312 6.86 9.34 -3.21
C ASP A 312 5.75 10.36 -2.93
N GLU A 313 5.72 10.89 -1.73
CA GLU A 313 4.72 11.84 -1.26
C GLU A 313 4.69 13.17 -2.04
N MET A 314 5.72 13.45 -2.85
CA MET A 314 5.84 14.70 -3.62
C MET A 314 5.22 14.60 -5.01
N ASN A 315 4.80 13.41 -5.47
CA ASN A 315 4.21 13.26 -6.80
C ASN A 315 2.78 13.81 -6.84
N LEU A 316 2.50 14.70 -7.79
CA LEU A 316 1.16 15.24 -8.03
C LEU A 316 0.41 14.32 -8.98
N HIS A 317 -0.67 13.69 -8.49
CA HIS A 317 -1.41 12.65 -9.21
C HIS A 317 -2.89 12.63 -8.86
N ARG A 318 -3.65 11.83 -9.62
CA ARG A 318 -5.06 11.51 -9.34
C ARG A 318 -5.44 10.13 -9.86
N THR A 319 -6.54 9.57 -9.40
CA THR A 319 -7.27 8.53 -10.14
C THR A 319 -7.87 9.16 -11.40
N SER A 320 -7.78 8.47 -12.54
CA SER A 320 -8.29 8.95 -13.81
C SER A 320 -9.33 7.99 -14.37
N THR A 321 -10.51 8.54 -14.67
CA THR A 321 -11.60 7.87 -15.39
C THR A 321 -11.86 8.62 -16.69
N LEU A 322 -12.05 7.90 -17.79
CA LEU A 322 -12.35 8.47 -19.08
C LEU A 322 -13.77 8.07 -19.54
N PRO A 323 -14.46 8.92 -20.30
CA PRO A 323 -15.75 8.54 -20.88
C PRO A 323 -15.65 7.25 -21.72
N GLY A 324 -16.60 6.34 -21.52
CA GLY A 324 -16.65 5.08 -22.26
C GLY A 324 -15.92 3.92 -21.62
N MET A 325 -15.25 4.11 -20.48
CA MET A 325 -14.72 2.98 -19.69
C MET A 325 -15.88 2.07 -19.21
N THR A 326 -15.67 0.76 -19.28
CA THR A 326 -16.70 -0.25 -18.99
C THR A 326 -16.32 -1.22 -17.88
N LYS A 327 -15.05 -1.20 -17.44
CA LYS A 327 -14.52 -2.16 -16.47
C LYS A 327 -14.06 -1.48 -15.20
N SER A 328 -14.23 -2.15 -14.07
CA SER A 328 -13.63 -1.72 -12.82
C SER A 328 -12.12 -2.00 -12.80
N ARG A 329 -11.37 -1.10 -12.17
CA ARG A 329 -9.95 -1.29 -11.88
C ARG A 329 -9.76 -1.99 -10.54
N PHE A 330 -8.88 -3.01 -10.53
CA PHE A 330 -8.32 -3.56 -9.30
C PHE A 330 -6.85 -3.16 -9.18
N ALA A 331 -6.44 -2.75 -7.99
CA ALA A 331 -5.06 -2.36 -7.71
C ALA A 331 -4.70 -2.56 -6.24
N ILE A 332 -3.41 -2.66 -5.96
CA ILE A 332 -2.84 -2.49 -4.61
C ILE A 332 -2.21 -1.10 -4.55
N GLU A 333 -2.44 -0.41 -3.46
CA GLU A 333 -1.68 0.78 -3.09
C GLU A 333 -0.97 0.50 -1.77
N ALA A 334 0.36 0.46 -1.79
CA ALA A 334 1.18 0.13 -0.64
C ALA A 334 2.15 1.27 -0.31
N TRP A 335 1.85 1.98 0.77
CA TRP A 335 2.70 3.05 1.27
C TRP A 335 3.67 2.53 2.33
N PHE A 336 4.93 2.51 1.94
CA PHE A 336 6.05 2.20 2.81
C PHE A 336 6.69 3.48 3.35
N PHE A 337 7.07 3.44 4.61
CA PHE A 337 7.76 4.52 5.30
C PHE A 337 9.02 4.00 5.97
N ALA A 338 10.02 4.87 6.06
CA ALA A 338 11.18 4.65 6.90
C ALA A 338 10.77 4.79 8.38
N PRO A 339 10.90 3.76 9.22
CA PRO A 339 10.45 3.80 10.60
C PRO A 339 11.13 4.88 11.46
N SER A 340 12.38 5.24 11.16
CA SER A 340 13.11 6.27 11.92
C SER A 340 12.52 7.68 11.81
N CYS A 341 11.63 7.92 10.84
CA CYS A 341 10.91 9.17 10.64
C CYS A 341 9.42 8.94 10.30
N TYR A 342 8.83 7.91 10.90
CA TYR A 342 7.45 7.49 10.64
C TYR A 342 6.44 8.47 11.26
N PRO A 343 5.45 8.96 10.50
CA PRO A 343 4.36 9.76 11.07
C PRO A 343 3.39 8.82 11.82
N LEU A 344 3.35 8.90 13.15
CA LEU A 344 2.64 7.94 14.01
C LEU A 344 1.12 7.89 13.77
N ASP A 345 0.53 8.97 13.31
CA ASP A 345 -0.88 9.03 12.91
C ASP A 345 -1.22 8.08 11.75
N GLN A 346 -0.21 7.60 11.00
CA GLN A 346 -0.38 6.64 9.92
C GLN A 346 -0.54 5.19 10.36
N LEU A 347 -0.39 4.89 11.64
CA LEU A 347 -0.57 3.56 12.24
C LEU A 347 0.32 2.48 11.57
N PRO A 348 1.54 2.29 12.06
CA PRO A 348 2.52 1.43 11.39
C PRO A 348 2.19 -0.07 11.48
N ILE A 349 2.47 -0.79 10.40
CA ILE A 349 2.56 -2.25 10.33
C ILE A 349 3.99 -2.60 9.95
N LEU A 350 4.74 -3.24 10.83
CA LEU A 350 6.11 -3.67 10.56
C LEU A 350 6.13 -4.86 9.59
N VAL A 351 6.92 -4.77 8.53
CA VAL A 351 7.02 -5.82 7.49
C VAL A 351 8.37 -6.50 7.47
#